data_022650d4543efe8cb974c7981dc21f70
#
_entry.id   022650d4543efe8cb974c7981dc21f70
#
_cell.length_a   1.000
_cell.length_b   1.000
_cell.length_c   1.000
_cell.angle_alpha   90.00
_cell.angle_beta   90.00
_cell.angle_gamma   90.00
#
_symmetry.space_group_name_H-M   'P 1'
#
loop_
_entity.id
_entity.type
_entity.pdbx_description
1 polymer ?
#
loop_
_entity_poly.entity_id
_entity_poly.type
_entity_poly.pdbx_seq_one_letter_code
_entity_poly.pdbx_strand_id
1 'polypeptide(L)'
;SVAARLLNTLGVAIKKLYVDTLAAMGEDANSYRQDFQNGRPRGKKSTQTLDQYSRDLTELARNGKLDPVIGRSEEIQRVIQILSRRTKNNPCLIGEPGVGKTAIAEGLAARIVEGDVPETIKGKRLLTLDLSGMVAGSKYRGEFEERIKRVINEVKADGNVLLFLDELHTIIGAGGAEGAIDASNILKPSLARGEIQLIGATCLLYTSP
;
A
#
# COMPACT_ATOMS: atom_id res chain seq x y z
N SER A 1 -23.88 -18.73 -3.73
CA SER A 1 -24.56 -18.86 -2.42
C SER A 1 -26.00 -19.30 -2.64
N VAL A 2 -26.64 -19.91 -1.63
CA VAL A 2 -28.04 -20.36 -1.67
C VAL A 2 -28.98 -19.18 -1.99
N ALA A 3 -28.72 -18.02 -1.42
CA ALA A 3 -29.49 -16.79 -1.67
C ALA A 3 -29.47 -16.36 -3.13
N ALA A 4 -28.35 -16.49 -3.83
CA ALA A 4 -28.24 -16.14 -5.24
C ALA A 4 -29.07 -17.09 -6.14
N ARG A 5 -29.16 -18.36 -5.77
CA ARG A 5 -29.98 -19.35 -6.48
C ARG A 5 -31.46 -19.05 -6.29
N LEU A 6 -31.90 -18.74 -5.08
CA LEU A 6 -33.27 -18.37 -4.77
C LEU A 6 -33.71 -17.12 -5.53
N LEU A 7 -32.90 -16.08 -5.58
CA LEU A 7 -33.20 -14.86 -6.33
C LEU A 7 -33.31 -15.11 -7.83
N ASN A 8 -32.45 -15.97 -8.41
CA ASN A 8 -32.56 -16.36 -9.82
C ASN A 8 -33.84 -17.17 -10.10
N THR A 9 -34.25 -18.05 -9.18
CA THR A 9 -35.50 -18.83 -9.32
C THR A 9 -36.74 -17.94 -9.27
N LEU A 10 -36.66 -16.83 -8.54
CA LEU A 10 -37.73 -15.83 -8.46
C LEU A 10 -37.71 -14.82 -9.61
N GLY A 11 -36.84 -15.01 -10.62
CA GLY A 11 -36.72 -14.11 -11.78
C GLY A 11 -36.16 -12.73 -11.46
N VAL A 12 -35.56 -12.57 -10.29
CA VAL A 12 -34.96 -11.29 -9.88
C VAL A 12 -33.55 -11.17 -10.45
N ALA A 13 -33.33 -10.17 -11.30
CA ALA A 13 -32.02 -9.84 -11.83
C ALA A 13 -31.11 -9.29 -10.70
N ILE A 14 -30.26 -10.14 -10.16
CA ILE A 14 -29.35 -9.82 -9.03
C ILE A 14 -28.56 -8.54 -9.29
N LYS A 15 -28.13 -8.30 -10.53
CA LYS A 15 -27.42 -7.09 -10.94
C LYS A 15 -28.28 -5.83 -10.78
N LYS A 16 -29.56 -5.89 -11.14
CA LYS A 16 -30.48 -4.78 -11.00
C LYS A 16 -30.78 -4.48 -9.53
N LEU A 17 -31.05 -5.52 -8.75
CA LEU A 17 -31.27 -5.41 -7.31
C LEU A 17 -30.07 -4.73 -6.60
N TYR A 18 -28.86 -5.10 -6.96
CA TYR A 18 -27.64 -4.53 -6.39
C TYR A 18 -27.48 -3.04 -6.71
N VAL A 19 -27.70 -2.65 -7.98
CA VAL A 19 -27.65 -1.24 -8.41
C VAL A 19 -28.72 -0.41 -7.74
N ASP A 20 -29.96 -0.94 -7.66
CA ASP A 20 -31.08 -0.24 -7.03
C ASP A 20 -30.86 -0.06 -5.50
N THR A 21 -30.22 -1.04 -4.84
CA THR A 21 -29.86 -0.95 -3.42
C THR A 21 -28.79 0.14 -3.19
N LEU A 22 -27.78 0.21 -4.03
CA LEU A 22 -26.74 1.25 -3.95
C LEU A 22 -27.31 2.65 -4.19
N ALA A 23 -28.20 2.80 -5.17
CA ALA A 23 -28.89 4.06 -5.42
C ALA A 23 -29.75 4.50 -4.22
N ALA A 24 -30.40 3.55 -3.54
CA ALA A 24 -31.18 3.82 -2.32
C ALA A 24 -30.29 4.21 -1.13
N MET A 25 -29.03 3.78 -1.09
CA MET A 25 -28.03 4.15 -0.08
C MET A 25 -27.33 5.48 -0.37
N GLY A 26 -27.63 6.15 -1.50
CA GLY A 26 -27.03 7.42 -1.89
C GLY A 26 -25.64 7.31 -2.52
N GLU A 27 -25.24 6.10 -2.93
CA GLU A 27 -23.99 5.89 -3.66
C GLU A 27 -24.16 6.07 -5.17
N ASP A 28 -23.08 6.47 -5.88
CA ASP A 28 -23.12 6.70 -7.32
C ASP A 28 -23.27 5.38 -8.10
N ALA A 29 -24.51 5.03 -8.41
CA ALA A 29 -24.90 3.82 -9.12
C ALA A 29 -24.38 3.78 -10.58
N ASN A 30 -23.96 4.92 -11.16
CA ASN A 30 -23.51 4.98 -12.56
C ASN A 30 -22.11 4.41 -12.74
N SER A 31 -21.20 4.59 -11.77
CA SER A 31 -19.87 4.01 -11.80
C SER A 31 -19.93 2.47 -11.79
N TYR A 32 -20.85 1.91 -11.02
CA TYR A 32 -21.05 0.45 -10.94
C TYR A 32 -21.70 -0.14 -12.20
N ARG A 33 -22.57 0.61 -12.90
CA ARG A 33 -23.13 0.16 -14.20
C ARG A 33 -22.07 0.00 -15.30
N GLN A 34 -21.09 0.91 -15.34
CA GLN A 34 -19.97 0.82 -16.30
C GLN A 34 -19.07 -0.37 -16.05
N ASP A 35 -18.79 -0.71 -14.78
CA ASP A 35 -17.98 -1.86 -14.42
C ASP A 35 -18.63 -3.19 -14.82
N PHE A 36 -19.97 -3.28 -14.76
CA PHE A 36 -20.71 -4.48 -15.19
C PHE A 36 -20.77 -4.63 -16.72
N GLN A 37 -20.72 -3.54 -17.48
CA GLN A 37 -20.74 -3.60 -18.95
C GLN A 37 -19.38 -3.98 -19.53
N ASN A 38 -18.29 -3.62 -18.88
CA ASN A 38 -16.92 -3.83 -19.38
C ASN A 38 -16.33 -5.20 -19.00
N GLY A 39 -17.11 -6.13 -18.42
CA GLY A 39 -16.65 -7.49 -18.13
C GLY A 39 -15.45 -7.62 -17.19
N ARG A 40 -15.14 -6.56 -16.40
CA ARG A 40 -14.03 -6.60 -15.47
C ARG A 40 -14.31 -7.55 -14.31
N PRO A 41 -13.37 -8.45 -13.95
CA PRO A 41 -13.58 -9.37 -12.85
C PRO A 41 -13.81 -8.59 -11.55
N ARG A 42 -14.84 -8.98 -10.81
CA ARG A 42 -15.14 -8.50 -9.45
C ARG A 42 -13.87 -8.63 -8.59
N GLY A 43 -13.28 -7.50 -8.19
CA GLY A 43 -12.24 -7.56 -7.17
C GLY A 43 -11.09 -6.57 -7.22
N LYS A 44 -10.91 -5.76 -8.26
CA LYS A 44 -9.98 -4.63 -8.15
C LYS A 44 -10.75 -3.41 -7.66
N LYS A 45 -10.79 -3.20 -6.34
CA LYS A 45 -11.04 -1.88 -5.78
C LYS A 45 -10.09 -0.92 -6.47
N SER A 46 -10.59 0.24 -6.89
CA SER A 46 -9.79 1.23 -7.62
C SER A 46 -8.56 1.60 -6.79
N THR A 47 -7.38 1.17 -7.22
CA THR A 47 -6.06 1.52 -6.66
C THR A 47 -5.36 2.53 -7.56
N GLN A 48 -6.13 3.38 -8.25
CA GLN A 48 -5.61 4.28 -9.28
C GLN A 48 -4.56 5.24 -8.75
N THR A 49 -4.78 5.83 -7.57
CA THR A 49 -3.81 6.77 -6.99
C THR A 49 -2.59 6.02 -6.49
N LEU A 50 -2.79 4.86 -5.87
CA LEU A 50 -1.71 3.99 -5.40
C LEU A 50 -0.84 3.52 -6.57
N ASP A 51 -1.43 3.00 -7.63
CA ASP A 51 -0.72 2.50 -8.81
C ASP A 51 0.01 3.63 -9.58
N GLN A 52 -0.49 4.87 -9.52
CA GLN A 52 0.15 6.04 -10.13
C GLN A 52 1.44 6.46 -9.43
N TYR A 53 1.48 6.38 -8.09
CA TYR A 53 2.59 6.86 -7.26
C TYR A 53 3.37 5.72 -6.59
N SER A 54 3.18 4.47 -7.00
CA SER A 54 3.91 3.34 -6.46
C SER A 54 4.50 2.45 -7.55
N ARG A 55 5.57 1.75 -7.17
CA ARG A 55 6.20 0.71 -7.96
C ARG A 55 5.99 -0.64 -7.27
N ASP A 56 5.40 -1.61 -7.97
CA ASP A 56 5.14 -2.95 -7.43
C ASP A 56 6.41 -3.81 -7.51
N LEU A 57 7.10 -3.98 -6.37
CA LEU A 57 8.30 -4.80 -6.29
C LEU A 57 7.97 -6.29 -6.47
N THR A 58 6.80 -6.75 -6.02
CA THR A 58 6.40 -8.15 -6.19
C THR A 58 6.09 -8.48 -7.65
N GLU A 59 5.55 -7.54 -8.41
CA GLU A 59 5.37 -7.71 -9.84
C GLU A 59 6.71 -7.74 -10.58
N LEU A 60 7.63 -6.86 -10.21
CA LEU A 60 8.99 -6.85 -10.77
C LEU A 60 9.74 -8.14 -10.46
N ALA A 61 9.60 -8.68 -9.25
CA ALA A 61 10.16 -9.98 -8.87
C ALA A 61 9.60 -11.12 -9.74
N ARG A 62 8.27 -11.19 -9.92
CA ARG A 62 7.62 -12.18 -10.79
C ARG A 62 8.13 -12.14 -12.23
N ASN A 63 8.43 -10.95 -12.71
CA ASN A 63 8.91 -10.72 -14.07
C ASN A 63 10.43 -10.86 -14.20
N GLY A 64 11.15 -11.23 -13.13
CA GLY A 64 12.62 -11.39 -13.13
C GLY A 64 13.36 -10.07 -13.39
N LYS A 65 12.77 -8.93 -13.01
CA LYS A 65 13.32 -7.58 -13.25
C LYS A 65 14.04 -7.00 -12.03
N LEU A 66 14.16 -7.75 -10.96
CA LEU A 66 14.94 -7.38 -9.78
C LEU A 66 16.30 -8.06 -9.82
N ASP A 67 17.33 -7.35 -9.38
CA ASP A 67 18.65 -7.92 -9.21
C ASP A 67 18.68 -8.87 -8.01
N PRO A 68 19.51 -9.93 -8.05
CA PRO A 68 19.67 -10.85 -6.93
C PRO A 68 20.29 -10.13 -5.72
N VAL A 69 19.62 -10.25 -4.57
CA VAL A 69 20.09 -9.65 -3.32
C VAL A 69 21.00 -10.63 -2.59
N ILE A 70 22.28 -10.26 -2.45
CA ILE A 70 23.30 -11.09 -1.83
C ILE A 70 23.67 -10.54 -0.45
N GLY A 71 23.83 -11.43 0.54
CA GLY A 71 24.35 -11.09 1.86
C GLY A 71 23.39 -10.33 2.77
N ARG A 72 22.06 -10.33 2.49
CA ARG A 72 21.03 -9.64 3.28
C ARG A 72 19.96 -10.57 3.85
N SER A 73 20.24 -11.85 3.91
CA SER A 73 19.25 -12.85 4.35
C SER A 73 18.79 -12.66 5.79
N GLU A 74 19.69 -12.23 6.68
CA GLU A 74 19.37 -12.02 8.10
C GLU A 74 18.44 -10.81 8.30
N GLU A 75 18.76 -9.70 7.63
CA GLU A 75 17.94 -8.48 7.69
C GLU A 75 16.54 -8.72 7.10
N ILE A 76 16.46 -9.39 5.96
CA ILE A 76 15.17 -9.75 5.33
C ILE A 76 14.37 -10.66 6.28
N GLN A 77 15.01 -11.67 6.88
CA GLN A 77 14.36 -12.56 7.85
C GLN A 77 13.85 -11.77 9.07
N ARG A 78 14.63 -10.79 9.53
CA ARG A 78 14.22 -9.94 10.65
C ARG A 78 13.00 -9.08 10.30
N VAL A 79 12.96 -8.51 9.09
CA VAL A 79 11.80 -7.76 8.57
C VAL A 79 10.56 -8.66 8.55
N ILE A 80 10.68 -9.88 8.01
CA ILE A 80 9.60 -10.88 7.96
C ILE A 80 9.07 -11.18 9.37
N GLN A 81 9.95 -11.42 10.33
CA GLN A 81 9.57 -11.67 11.72
C GLN A 81 8.77 -10.51 12.34
N ILE A 82 9.19 -9.27 12.07
CA ILE A 82 8.49 -8.08 12.59
C ILE A 82 7.12 -7.94 11.93
N LEU A 83 7.04 -8.06 10.60
CA LEU A 83 5.79 -7.98 9.84
C LEU A 83 4.76 -9.03 10.27
N SER A 84 5.23 -10.19 10.76
CA SER A 84 4.38 -11.30 11.20
C SER A 84 3.81 -11.12 12.62
N ARG A 85 4.19 -10.07 13.35
CA ARG A 85 3.68 -9.80 14.70
C ARG A 85 2.23 -9.31 14.64
N ARG A 86 1.49 -9.53 15.72
CA ARG A 86 0.12 -9.00 15.88
C ARG A 86 0.10 -7.48 16.08
N THR A 87 1.10 -6.95 16.78
CA THR A 87 1.26 -5.53 17.09
C THR A 87 2.71 -5.13 16.87
N LYS A 88 2.97 -3.83 16.70
CA LYS A 88 4.30 -3.30 16.40
C LYS A 88 4.95 -4.01 15.20
N ASN A 89 4.14 -4.20 14.16
CA ASN A 89 4.47 -4.95 12.95
C ASN A 89 4.92 -4.06 11.78
N ASN A 90 5.41 -2.87 12.08
CA ASN A 90 5.93 -1.92 11.10
C ASN A 90 7.46 -1.76 11.34
N PRO A 91 8.31 -2.52 10.62
CA PRO A 91 9.76 -2.41 10.73
C PRO A 91 10.28 -1.10 10.15
N CYS A 92 11.39 -0.62 10.72
CA CYS A 92 12.14 0.52 10.18
C CYS A 92 13.59 0.09 9.94
N LEU A 93 14.06 0.26 8.70
CA LEU A 93 15.44 0.04 8.29
C LEU A 93 16.22 1.34 8.53
N ILE A 94 17.23 1.27 9.37
CA ILE A 94 18.07 2.43 9.71
C ILE A 94 19.48 2.15 9.21
N GLY A 95 20.08 3.12 8.52
CA GLY A 95 21.45 2.99 8.02
C GLY A 95 21.82 4.17 7.13
N GLU A 96 23.08 4.31 6.84
CA GLU A 96 23.61 5.35 5.96
C GLU A 96 23.02 5.27 4.53
N PRO A 97 23.04 6.36 3.76
CA PRO A 97 22.70 6.32 2.35
C PRO A 97 23.58 5.29 1.60
N GLY A 98 23.00 4.57 0.64
CA GLY A 98 23.75 3.61 -0.18
C GLY A 98 24.04 2.24 0.45
N VAL A 99 23.73 2.00 1.73
CA VAL A 99 23.99 0.69 2.37
C VAL A 99 23.07 -0.45 1.92
N GLY A 100 22.13 -0.19 1.00
CA GLY A 100 21.27 -1.23 0.42
C GLY A 100 19.93 -1.45 1.17
N LYS A 101 19.37 -0.42 1.81
CA LYS A 101 18.04 -0.54 2.45
C LYS A 101 16.94 -0.92 1.45
N THR A 102 16.98 -0.36 0.26
CA THR A 102 16.04 -0.68 -0.82
C THR A 102 16.22 -2.12 -1.31
N ALA A 103 17.46 -2.64 -1.37
CA ALA A 103 17.73 -4.03 -1.72
C ALA A 103 17.08 -5.02 -0.73
N ILE A 104 16.95 -4.67 0.55
CA ILE A 104 16.23 -5.50 1.54
C ILE A 104 14.74 -5.62 1.17
N ALA A 105 14.11 -4.52 0.70
CA ALA A 105 12.72 -4.56 0.23
C ALA A 105 12.57 -5.40 -1.05
N GLU A 106 13.53 -5.28 -1.98
CA GLU A 106 13.56 -6.09 -3.20
C GLU A 106 13.73 -7.59 -2.89
N GLY A 107 14.63 -7.93 -1.98
CA GLY A 107 14.81 -9.30 -1.51
C GLY A 107 13.60 -9.87 -0.79
N LEU A 108 12.87 -9.03 -0.01
CA LEU A 108 11.59 -9.41 0.58
C LEU A 108 10.54 -9.69 -0.50
N ALA A 109 10.46 -8.85 -1.54
CA ALA A 109 9.55 -9.06 -2.66
C ALA A 109 9.81 -10.40 -3.37
N ALA A 110 11.08 -10.75 -3.59
CA ALA A 110 11.47 -12.03 -4.17
C ALA A 110 10.98 -13.21 -3.29
N ARG A 111 11.21 -13.17 -1.98
CA ARG A 111 10.74 -14.22 -1.06
C ARG A 111 9.21 -14.33 -1.00
N ILE A 112 8.49 -13.21 -1.09
CA ILE A 112 7.01 -13.24 -1.15
C ILE A 112 6.55 -13.98 -2.40
N VAL A 113 7.19 -13.73 -3.54
CA VAL A 113 6.86 -14.37 -4.82
C VAL A 113 7.20 -15.85 -4.83
N GLU A 114 8.34 -16.23 -4.25
CA GLU A 114 8.79 -17.61 -4.08
C GLU A 114 7.94 -18.38 -3.06
N GLY A 115 7.18 -17.66 -2.22
CA GLY A 115 6.38 -18.25 -1.15
C GLY A 115 7.19 -18.61 0.10
N ASP A 116 8.45 -18.18 0.19
CA ASP A 116 9.34 -18.36 1.35
C ASP A 116 9.07 -17.34 2.44
N VAL A 117 7.81 -17.21 2.83
CA VAL A 117 7.34 -16.30 3.87
C VAL A 117 6.15 -16.92 4.63
N PRO A 118 5.91 -16.52 5.89
CA PRO A 118 4.73 -16.93 6.64
C PRO A 118 3.40 -16.58 5.95
N GLU A 119 2.35 -17.33 6.23
CA GLU A 119 1.00 -17.13 5.66
C GLU A 119 0.45 -15.71 5.87
N THR A 120 0.87 -15.02 6.92
CA THR A 120 0.47 -13.62 7.22
C THR A 120 0.95 -12.61 6.17
N ILE A 121 2.00 -12.95 5.42
CA ILE A 121 2.64 -12.08 4.42
C ILE A 121 2.50 -12.67 3.01
N LYS A 122 2.24 -13.96 2.91
CA LYS A 122 2.14 -14.70 1.65
C LYS A 122 1.08 -14.09 0.73
N GLY A 123 1.44 -13.92 -0.52
CA GLY A 123 0.55 -13.37 -1.54
C GLY A 123 0.27 -11.88 -1.43
N LYS A 124 0.88 -11.17 -0.45
CA LYS A 124 0.79 -9.71 -0.39
C LYS A 124 1.58 -9.05 -1.51
N ARG A 125 1.15 -7.86 -1.90
CA ARG A 125 1.86 -6.98 -2.84
C ARG A 125 2.77 -6.04 -2.03
N LEU A 126 4.05 -5.98 -2.38
CA LEU A 126 4.98 -5.01 -1.80
C LEU A 126 5.15 -3.84 -2.76
N LEU A 127 4.68 -2.67 -2.36
CA LEU A 127 4.68 -1.45 -3.16
C LEU A 127 5.63 -0.41 -2.56
N THR A 128 6.56 0.09 -3.37
CA THR A 128 7.38 1.26 -3.00
C THR A 128 6.61 2.51 -3.38
N LEU A 129 6.36 3.40 -2.42
CA LEU A 129 5.66 4.65 -2.66
C LEU A 129 6.66 5.78 -2.98
N ASP A 130 6.44 6.47 -4.09
CA ASP A 130 7.20 7.66 -4.50
C ASP A 130 6.61 8.92 -3.89
N LEU A 131 7.09 9.26 -2.71
CA LEU A 131 6.66 10.46 -1.99
C LEU A 131 7.13 11.75 -2.67
N SER A 132 8.32 11.72 -3.28
CA SER A 132 8.88 12.88 -3.99
C SER A 132 8.04 13.22 -5.22
N GLY A 133 7.62 12.21 -5.98
CA GLY A 133 6.70 12.37 -7.11
C GLY A 133 5.33 12.90 -6.69
N MET A 134 4.84 12.49 -5.51
CA MET A 134 3.58 12.98 -4.97
C MET A 134 3.65 14.47 -4.58
N VAL A 135 4.78 14.91 -4.03
CA VAL A 135 5.03 16.32 -3.68
C VAL A 135 5.21 17.17 -4.93
N ALA A 136 6.06 16.73 -5.87
CA ALA A 136 6.40 17.49 -7.08
C ALA A 136 5.18 17.79 -7.97
N GLY A 137 4.17 16.92 -7.97
CA GLY A 137 2.92 17.09 -8.69
C GLY A 137 1.86 17.91 -7.95
N SER A 138 2.13 18.45 -6.77
CA SER A 138 1.17 19.24 -5.99
C SER A 138 1.55 20.73 -6.02
N LYS A 139 0.59 21.60 -6.35
CA LYS A 139 0.78 23.06 -6.29
C LYS A 139 0.60 23.60 -4.88
N TYR A 140 -0.16 22.93 -4.05
CA TYR A 140 -0.49 23.34 -2.69
C TYR A 140 -0.33 22.16 -1.71
N ARG A 141 0.00 22.49 -0.46
CA ARG A 141 0.15 21.52 0.64
C ARG A 141 -1.06 20.59 0.79
N GLY A 142 -2.27 21.12 0.67
CA GLY A 142 -3.51 20.34 0.80
C GLY A 142 -3.66 19.25 -0.25
N GLU A 143 -3.18 19.46 -1.49
CA GLU A 143 -3.23 18.45 -2.55
C GLU A 143 -2.37 17.21 -2.22
N PHE A 144 -1.20 17.41 -1.63
CA PHE A 144 -0.33 16.32 -1.21
C PHE A 144 -0.98 15.52 -0.06
N GLU A 145 -1.53 16.23 0.94
CA GLU A 145 -2.22 15.58 2.07
C GLU A 145 -3.42 14.74 1.59
N GLU A 146 -4.19 15.26 0.63
CA GLU A 146 -5.29 14.51 0.02
C GLU A 146 -4.82 13.28 -0.77
N ARG A 147 -3.71 13.39 -1.52
CA ARG A 147 -3.13 12.25 -2.25
C ARG A 147 -2.70 11.15 -1.31
N ILE A 148 -1.99 11.48 -0.23
CA ILE A 148 -1.61 10.49 0.79
C ILE A 148 -2.86 9.86 1.43
N LYS A 149 -3.87 10.65 1.79
CA LYS A 149 -5.12 10.11 2.35
C LYS A 149 -5.80 9.12 1.38
N ARG A 150 -5.83 9.43 0.09
CA ARG A 150 -6.37 8.52 -0.94
C ARG A 150 -5.57 7.24 -1.01
N VAL A 151 -4.25 7.31 -1.09
CA VAL A 151 -3.36 6.14 -1.12
C VAL A 151 -3.60 5.25 0.11
N ILE A 152 -3.66 5.83 1.32
CA ILE A 152 -3.92 5.09 2.55
C ILE A 152 -5.30 4.41 2.50
N ASN A 153 -6.32 5.09 2.02
CA ASN A 153 -7.67 4.53 1.89
C ASN A 153 -7.71 3.40 0.86
N GLU A 154 -6.99 3.52 -0.25
CA GLU A 154 -6.86 2.47 -1.26
C GLU A 154 -6.13 1.25 -0.69
N VAL A 155 -5.04 1.44 0.07
CA VAL A 155 -4.30 0.36 0.75
C VAL A 155 -5.18 -0.36 1.77
N LYS A 156 -5.94 0.39 2.59
CA LYS A 156 -6.89 -0.19 3.56
C LYS A 156 -7.99 -0.98 2.85
N ALA A 157 -8.48 -0.45 1.75
CA ALA A 157 -9.54 -1.07 0.98
C ALA A 157 -9.07 -2.36 0.29
N ASP A 158 -7.83 -2.41 -0.20
CA ASP A 158 -7.23 -3.61 -0.78
C ASP A 158 -6.95 -4.68 0.31
N GLY A 159 -6.34 -4.27 1.42
CA GLY A 159 -6.04 -5.14 2.57
C GLY A 159 -4.88 -6.12 2.33
N ASN A 160 -4.35 -6.18 1.11
CA ASN A 160 -3.29 -7.13 0.71
C ASN A 160 -1.98 -6.44 0.29
N VAL A 161 -1.80 -5.20 0.72
CA VAL A 161 -0.66 -4.35 0.38
C VAL A 161 0.26 -4.18 1.58
N LEU A 162 1.56 -4.30 1.32
CA LEU A 162 2.65 -3.84 2.19
C LEU A 162 3.26 -2.59 1.54
N LEU A 163 3.35 -1.50 2.26
CA LEU A 163 4.00 -0.29 1.78
C LEU A 163 5.48 -0.27 2.17
N PHE A 164 6.34 0.09 1.24
CA PHE A 164 7.72 0.47 1.51
C PHE A 164 7.89 1.97 1.30
N LEU A 165 8.34 2.67 2.31
CA LEU A 165 8.65 4.09 2.27
C LEU A 165 10.15 4.29 2.43
N ASP A 166 10.82 4.68 1.35
CA ASP A 166 12.20 5.08 1.42
C ASP A 166 12.33 6.54 1.87
N GLU A 167 13.46 6.90 2.45
CA GLU A 167 13.77 8.26 2.92
C GLU A 167 12.70 8.85 3.86
N LEU A 168 12.24 8.06 4.83
CA LEU A 168 11.16 8.43 5.76
C LEU A 168 11.42 9.76 6.48
N HIS A 169 12.69 10.15 6.61
CA HIS A 169 13.10 11.44 7.20
C HIS A 169 12.64 12.65 6.38
N THR A 170 12.43 12.50 5.07
CA THR A 170 11.92 13.58 4.21
C THR A 170 10.49 13.99 4.56
N ILE A 171 9.72 13.06 5.13
CA ILE A 171 8.32 13.27 5.52
C ILE A 171 8.20 13.75 6.97
N ILE A 172 9.16 13.34 7.83
CA ILE A 172 9.13 13.58 9.26
C ILE A 172 9.96 14.82 9.64
N GLY A 173 11.05 15.08 8.88
CA GLY A 173 12.05 16.09 9.22
C GLY A 173 11.73 17.52 8.77
N ALA A 174 10.70 17.69 7.99
CA ALA A 174 10.35 18.99 7.44
C ALA A 174 9.58 19.92 8.44
N GLY A 175 9.36 19.49 9.68
CA GLY A 175 8.55 20.21 10.69
C GLY A 175 9.17 21.49 11.27
N GLY A 176 10.36 21.92 10.84
CA GLY A 176 11.01 23.12 11.34
C GLY A 176 10.94 24.36 10.43
N ALA A 177 10.55 24.21 9.17
CA ALA A 177 10.38 25.32 8.23
C ALA A 177 8.89 25.55 7.94
N GLU A 178 8.47 26.81 7.89
CA GLU A 178 7.12 27.18 7.43
C GLU A 178 6.88 26.56 6.05
N GLY A 179 5.95 25.58 5.98
CA GLY A 179 5.63 24.85 4.73
C GLY A 179 5.98 23.36 4.71
N ALA A 180 6.60 22.84 5.75
CA ALA A 180 6.95 21.43 5.85
C ALA A 180 5.72 20.51 5.91
N ILE A 181 5.73 19.49 5.05
CA ILE A 181 4.63 18.55 4.88
C ILE A 181 4.72 17.48 5.97
N ASP A 182 3.77 17.45 6.89
CA ASP A 182 3.72 16.46 7.96
C ASP A 182 2.81 15.28 7.57
N ALA A 183 3.32 14.42 6.69
CA ALA A 183 2.63 13.17 6.36
C ALA A 183 2.56 12.20 7.55
N SER A 184 3.38 12.40 8.58
CA SER A 184 3.39 11.54 9.76
C SER A 184 2.08 11.60 10.52
N ASN A 185 1.44 12.77 10.60
CA ASN A 185 0.14 12.93 11.26
C ASN A 185 -1.00 12.20 10.52
N ILE A 186 -0.84 11.98 9.21
CA ILE A 186 -1.82 11.23 8.39
C ILE A 186 -1.59 9.72 8.53
N LEU A 187 -0.32 9.28 8.59
CA LEU A 187 0.05 7.88 8.67
C LEU A 187 -0.13 7.29 10.08
N LYS A 188 0.25 8.03 11.15
CA LYS A 188 0.21 7.58 12.54
C LYS A 188 -1.10 6.92 12.96
N PRO A 189 -2.29 7.49 12.70
CA PRO A 189 -3.54 6.87 13.13
C PRO A 189 -3.79 5.50 12.51
N SER A 190 -3.45 5.34 11.23
CA SER A 190 -3.66 4.09 10.49
C SER A 190 -2.66 3.01 10.87
N LEU A 191 -1.40 3.40 11.15
CA LEU A 191 -0.37 2.50 11.68
C LEU A 191 -0.70 2.04 13.10
N ALA A 192 -1.15 2.95 13.97
CA ALA A 192 -1.49 2.65 15.35
C ALA A 192 -2.67 1.67 15.46
N ARG A 193 -3.65 1.77 14.55
CA ARG A 193 -4.79 0.86 14.49
C ARG A 193 -4.51 -0.44 13.74
N GLY A 194 -3.31 -0.60 13.16
CA GLY A 194 -2.95 -1.77 12.36
C GLY A 194 -3.74 -1.91 11.06
N GLU A 195 -4.31 -0.81 10.55
CA GLU A 195 -5.11 -0.80 9.32
C GLU A 195 -4.25 -0.92 8.07
N ILE A 196 -2.98 -0.56 8.16
CA ILE A 196 -1.96 -0.68 7.12
C ILE A 196 -0.68 -1.26 7.70
N GLN A 197 0.12 -1.91 6.87
CA GLN A 197 1.47 -2.36 7.21
C GLN A 197 2.49 -1.61 6.36
N LEU A 198 3.55 -1.14 7.03
CA LEU A 198 4.56 -0.28 6.43
C LEU A 198 5.96 -0.73 6.83
N ILE A 199 6.87 -0.69 5.88
CA ILE A 199 8.30 -0.82 6.07
C ILE A 199 8.90 0.56 5.81
N GLY A 200 9.49 1.18 6.81
CA GLY A 200 10.20 2.45 6.65
C GLY A 200 11.68 2.23 6.40
N ALA A 201 12.29 3.11 5.61
CA ALA A 201 13.74 3.19 5.49
C ALA A 201 14.18 4.65 5.73
N THR A 202 15.20 4.84 6.54
CA THR A 202 15.72 6.17 6.90
C THR A 202 17.21 6.13 7.13
N CYS A 203 17.85 7.29 7.06
CA CYS A 203 19.20 7.50 7.57
C CYS A 203 19.14 8.20 8.93
N LEU A 204 20.14 7.95 9.78
CA LEU A 204 20.37 8.76 10.96
C LEU A 204 20.98 10.08 10.50
N LEU A 205 20.18 11.14 10.51
CA LEU A 205 20.71 12.48 10.38
C LEU A 205 21.31 12.81 11.75
N TYR A 206 22.62 12.94 11.82
CA TYR A 206 23.29 13.54 12.95
C TYR A 206 22.88 15.02 12.95
N THR A 207 21.92 15.37 13.77
CA THR A 207 21.78 16.77 14.19
C THR A 207 22.90 17.01 15.18
N SER A 208 23.97 17.66 14.73
CA SER A 208 24.95 18.24 15.66
C SER A 208 24.22 19.15 16.66
N PRO A 209 24.59 19.10 17.94
CA PRO A 209 24.05 20.00 18.96
C PRO A 209 24.35 21.45 18.65
#